data_ad03bef74116a8c66a6e741fa18291ff
#
_entry.id   ad03bef74116a8c66a6e741fa18291ff
#
_cell.length_a   1.000
_cell.length_b   1.000
_cell.length_c   1.000
_cell.angle_alpha   90.00
_cell.angle_beta   90.00
_cell.angle_gamma   90.00
#
_symmetry.space_group_name_H-M   'P 1'
#
loop_
_entity.id
_entity.type
_entity.pdbx_description
1 polymer ?
#
loop_
_entity_poly.entity_id
_entity_poly.type
_entity_poly.pdbx_seq_one_letter_code
_entity_poly.pdbx_strand_id
1 'polypeptide(L)' 'MKYKHSISVARENLSLCSGDNPAYVERLAGELTKRIHTLMLSGADVDVTKAAIVCALDLLDENVKLKSLLKEKTNADK' A
#
# COMPACT_ATOMS: atom_id res chain seq x y z
N MET A 1 -19.73 8.03 6.02
CA MET A 1 -19.37 7.83 7.41
C MET A 1 -17.88 7.55 7.55
N LYS A 2 -17.22 8.17 8.51
CA LYS A 2 -15.79 7.96 8.72
C LYS A 2 -15.54 7.02 9.88
N TYR A 3 -14.57 6.15 9.72
CA TYR A 3 -14.18 5.21 10.76
C TYR A 3 -12.80 5.56 11.28
N LYS A 4 -12.61 5.36 12.57
CA LYS A 4 -11.30 5.42 13.19
C LYS A 4 -10.66 4.05 13.08
N HIS A 5 -9.43 4.03 12.54
CA HIS A 5 -8.68 2.79 12.39
C HIS A 5 -7.44 2.83 13.27
N SER A 6 -7.22 1.75 13.99
CA SER A 6 -5.99 1.53 14.73
C SER A 6 -5.33 0.32 14.07
N ILE A 7 -4.25 0.56 13.32
CA ILE A 7 -3.59 -0.49 12.55
C ILE A 7 -2.12 -0.58 12.92
N SER A 8 -1.54 -1.74 12.64
CA SER A 8 -0.12 -1.96 12.81
C SER A 8 0.48 -2.35 11.46
N VAL A 9 1.51 -1.61 11.03
CA VAL A 9 2.23 -1.89 9.79
C VAL A 9 3.71 -1.98 10.13
N ALA A 10 4.30 -3.15 9.90
CA ALA A 10 5.72 -3.40 10.19
C ALA A 10 6.10 -2.96 11.61
N ARG A 11 5.26 -3.28 12.59
CA ARG A 11 5.41 -2.97 14.01
C ARG A 11 5.21 -1.51 14.38
N GLU A 12 4.82 -0.68 13.42
CA GLU A 12 4.46 0.71 13.71
C GLU A 12 2.96 0.78 13.89
N ASN A 13 2.53 1.37 15.01
CA ASN A 13 1.12 1.54 15.30
C ASN A 13 0.65 2.88 14.75
N LEU A 14 -0.42 2.83 13.98
CA LEU A 14 -0.97 4.01 13.32
C LEU A 14 -2.43 4.17 13.68
N SER A 15 -2.83 5.42 13.85
CA SER A 15 -4.22 5.78 14.06
C SER A 15 -4.63 6.71 12.94
N LEU A 16 -5.66 6.32 12.20
CA LEU A 16 -6.11 7.13 11.08
C LEU A 16 -7.61 7.02 10.90
N CYS A 17 -8.17 7.93 10.13
CA CYS A 17 -9.60 7.95 9.83
C CYS A 17 -9.82 7.83 8.33
N SER A 18 -10.80 7.04 7.93
CA SER A 18 -11.18 6.94 6.53
C SER A 18 -12.64 6.50 6.43
N GLY A 19 -13.20 6.62 5.22
CA GLY A 19 -14.54 6.11 4.95
C GLY A 19 -14.56 4.64 4.62
N ASP A 20 -13.41 3.98 4.62
CA ASP A 20 -13.32 2.57 4.24
C ASP A 20 -13.68 1.65 5.40
N ASN A 21 -14.15 0.46 5.05
CA ASN A 21 -14.50 -0.57 6.01
C ASN A 21 -13.26 -0.99 6.81
N PRO A 22 -13.36 -1.12 8.16
CA PRO A 22 -12.23 -1.52 8.98
C PRO A 22 -11.56 -2.82 8.55
N ALA A 23 -12.33 -3.83 8.14
CA ALA A 23 -11.77 -5.11 7.68
C ALA A 23 -10.92 -4.92 6.42
N TYR A 24 -11.34 -4.03 5.53
CA TYR A 24 -10.60 -3.71 4.32
C TYR A 24 -9.27 -3.02 4.66
N VAL A 25 -9.31 -2.05 5.58
CA VAL A 25 -8.11 -1.31 5.99
C VAL A 25 -7.11 -2.25 6.68
N GLU A 26 -7.58 -3.17 7.51
CA GLU A 26 -6.72 -4.18 8.14
C GLU A 26 -6.05 -5.08 7.12
N ARG A 27 -6.78 -5.46 6.07
CA ARG A 27 -6.22 -6.28 5.01
C ARG A 27 -5.13 -5.54 4.26
N LEU A 28 -5.33 -4.25 3.99
CA LEU A 28 -4.30 -3.40 3.38
C LEU A 28 -3.07 -3.30 4.26
N ALA A 29 -3.27 -3.12 5.56
CA ALA A 29 -2.16 -3.04 6.51
C ALA A 29 -1.35 -4.33 6.52
N GLY A 30 -2.02 -5.48 6.50
CA GLY A 30 -1.36 -6.78 6.46
C GLY A 30 -0.57 -6.99 5.17
N GLU A 31 -1.14 -6.59 4.05
CA GLU A 31 -0.49 -6.71 2.76
C GLU A 31 0.75 -5.82 2.68
N LEU A 32 0.64 -4.59 3.17
CA LEU A 32 1.76 -3.67 3.20
C LEU A 32 2.89 -4.18 4.11
N THR A 33 2.53 -4.74 5.26
CA THR A 33 3.50 -5.33 6.17
C THR A 33 4.30 -6.42 5.48
N LYS A 34 3.63 -7.30 4.72
CA LYS A 34 4.30 -8.36 3.98
C LYS A 34 5.27 -7.81 2.95
N ARG A 35 4.87 -6.78 2.21
CA ARG A 35 5.73 -6.16 1.20
C ARG A 35 6.97 -5.54 1.83
N ILE A 36 6.79 -4.84 2.96
CA ILE A 36 7.90 -4.23 3.69
C ILE A 36 8.88 -5.28 4.17
N HIS A 37 8.37 -6.36 4.79
CA HIS A 37 9.23 -7.44 5.29
C HIS A 37 10.01 -8.11 4.16
N THR A 38 9.38 -8.34 3.02
CA THR A 38 10.04 -8.94 1.86
C THR A 38 11.20 -8.08 1.39
N LEU A 39 11.01 -6.76 1.35
CA LEU A 39 12.08 -5.84 0.96
C LEU A 39 13.20 -5.79 1.97
N MET A 40 12.89 -5.86 3.25
CA MET A 40 13.91 -5.89 4.30
C MET A 40 14.78 -7.14 4.20
N LEU A 41 14.19 -8.27 3.80
CA LEU A 41 14.93 -9.51 3.63
C LEU A 41 15.83 -9.50 2.40
N SER A 42 15.56 -8.62 1.43
CA SER A 42 16.31 -8.60 0.18
C SER A 42 17.65 -7.87 0.27
N GLY A 43 17.91 -7.14 1.35
CA GLY A 43 19.16 -6.42 1.50
C GLY A 43 19.49 -6.12 2.95
N ALA A 44 20.77 -6.22 3.31
CA ALA A 44 21.25 -6.04 4.69
C ALA A 44 21.08 -4.61 5.19
N ASP A 45 21.09 -3.64 4.28
CA ASP A 45 21.05 -2.22 4.63
C ASP A 45 19.65 -1.61 4.50
N VAL A 46 18.62 -2.44 4.32
CA VAL A 46 17.25 -1.96 4.14
C VAL A 46 16.51 -2.00 5.48
N ASP A 47 16.32 -0.84 6.09
CA ASP A 47 15.51 -0.72 7.30
C ASP A 47 14.04 -0.51 6.94
N VAL A 48 13.19 -0.41 7.96
CA VAL A 48 11.74 -0.26 7.76
C VAL A 48 11.43 1.01 6.97
N THR A 49 12.10 2.10 7.27
CA THR A 49 11.87 3.39 6.60
C THR A 49 12.18 3.29 5.11
N LYS A 50 13.34 2.73 4.78
CA LYS A 50 13.73 2.57 3.37
C LYS A 50 12.79 1.61 2.64
N ALA A 51 12.45 0.50 3.30
CA ALA A 51 11.51 -0.47 2.72
C ALA A 51 10.14 0.17 2.46
N ALA A 52 9.66 0.98 3.40
CA ALA A 52 8.38 1.67 3.24
C ALA A 52 8.41 2.65 2.06
N ILE A 53 9.52 3.37 1.89
CA ILE A 53 9.68 4.30 0.77
C ILE A 53 9.66 3.54 -0.56
N VAL A 54 10.38 2.43 -0.64
CA VAL A 54 10.40 1.60 -1.86
C VAL A 54 9.01 1.03 -2.15
N CYS A 55 8.31 0.57 -1.11
CA CYS A 55 6.92 0.11 -1.26
C CYS A 55 6.03 1.21 -1.82
N ALA A 56 6.18 2.44 -1.31
CA ALA A 56 5.38 3.56 -1.79
C ALA A 56 5.65 3.84 -3.27
N LEU A 57 6.91 3.78 -3.69
CA LEU A 57 7.29 3.97 -5.08
C LEU A 57 6.70 2.86 -5.96
N ASP A 58 6.78 1.61 -5.52
CA ASP A 58 6.22 0.49 -6.25
C ASP A 58 4.71 0.61 -6.41
N LEU A 59 4.03 1.01 -5.34
CA LEU A 59 2.58 1.18 -5.37
C LEU A 59 2.17 2.33 -6.29
N LEU A 60 2.93 3.42 -6.29
CA LEU A 60 2.70 4.52 -7.22
C LEU A 60 2.87 4.05 -8.66
N ASP A 61 3.91 3.28 -8.92
CA ASP A 61 4.17 2.72 -10.25
C ASP A 61 3.01 1.82 -10.70
N GLU A 62 2.57 0.92 -9.83
CA GLU A 62 1.43 0.05 -10.10
C GLU A 62 0.18 0.86 -10.39
N ASN A 63 -0.04 1.92 -9.59
CA ASN A 63 -1.20 2.77 -9.75
C ASN A 63 -1.19 3.51 -11.09
N VAL A 64 -0.04 4.05 -11.48
CA VAL A 64 0.11 4.72 -12.78
C VAL A 64 -0.16 3.75 -13.93
N LYS A 65 0.40 2.55 -13.84
CA LYS A 65 0.20 1.52 -14.87
C LYS A 65 -1.26 1.09 -14.99
N LEU A 66 -1.92 0.91 -13.84
CA LEU A 66 -3.34 0.55 -13.83
C LEU A 66 -4.21 1.66 -14.43
N LYS A 67 -3.90 2.90 -14.11
CA LYS A 67 -4.62 4.05 -14.69
C LYS A 67 -4.42 4.12 -16.19
N SER A 68 -3.21 3.84 -16.67
CA SER A 68 -2.93 3.79 -18.11
C SER A 68 -3.74 2.70 -18.80
N LEU A 69 -3.81 1.52 -18.19
CA LEU A 69 -4.59 0.42 -18.72
C LEU A 69 -6.07 0.75 -18.81
N LEU A 70 -6.60 1.39 -17.78
CA LEU A 70 -7.99 1.83 -17.77
C LEU A 70 -8.26 2.85 -18.88
N LYS A 71 -7.33 3.79 -19.07
CA LYS A 71 -7.46 4.81 -20.11
C LYS A 71 -7.44 4.19 -21.50
N GLU A 72 -6.53 3.23 -21.74
CA GLU A 72 -6.45 2.51 -23.01
C GLU A 72 -7.74 1.73 -23.28
N LYS A 73 -8.26 1.06 -22.27
CA LYS A 73 -9.49 0.29 -22.39
C LYS A 73 -10.66 1.20 -22.73
N THR A 74 -10.73 2.37 -22.10
CA THR A 74 -11.77 3.35 -22.38
C THR A 74 -11.66 3.87 -23.81
N ASN A 75 -10.44 4.13 -24.28
CA ASN A 75 -10.19 4.59 -25.64
C ASN A 75 -10.50 3.53 -26.68
N ALA A 76 -10.28 2.27 -26.34
CA ALA A 76 -10.54 1.14 -27.26
C ALA A 76 -12.04 0.92 -27.47
N ASP A 77 -12.87 1.36 -26.54
CA ASP A 77 -14.31 1.20 -26.60
C ASP A 77 -15.01 2.27 -27.46
N LYS A 78 -14.28 3.17 -28.04
CA LYS A 78 -14.84 4.23 -28.88
C LYS A 78 -15.03 3.76 -30.33
#